data_c035bf177bc7c4799bdc1d4945e5f1e1
#
_entry.id   c035bf177bc7c4799bdc1d4945e5f1e1
#
_cell.length_a   1.000
_cell.length_b   1.000
_cell.length_c   1.000
_cell.angle_alpha   90.00
_cell.angle_beta   90.00
_cell.angle_gamma   90.00
#
_symmetry.space_group_name_H-M   'P 1'
#
loop_
_entity.id
_entity.type
_entity.pdbx_description
1 polymer ?
#
loop_
_entity_poly.entity_id
_entity_poly.type
_entity_poly.pdbx_seq_one_letter_code
_entity_poly.pdbx_strand_id
1 'polypeptide(L)'
;MRLKNASGIILGTALSALVWLSISVSRPAQAQSAAPQGSAQGSPDKPAPKDDYQRSTDIFLYRTTAKSGPQRGEELYYYKCWICHNQFAKTGPQLHDLFKRPKFSSSAYDVTDANVTDKIKMGGPGMPSFGTTLKDADIADLIAYIKEGCCFDSENPPPNPRYKATK
;
A
#
# COMPACT_ATOMS: atom_id res chain seq x y z
N MET A 1 -13.89 16.01 -61.34
CA MET A 1 -14.65 14.82 -61.73
C MET A 1 -15.65 14.53 -60.63
N ARG A 2 -16.87 14.95 -60.72
CA ARG A 2 -18.13 14.36 -61.24
C ARG A 2 -18.22 12.86 -60.94
N LEU A 3 -19.15 12.38 -60.12
CA LEU A 3 -20.56 12.07 -60.40
C LEU A 3 -21.22 11.59 -59.10
N LYS A 4 -22.34 12.10 -58.67
CA LYS A 4 -23.77 11.87 -59.03
C LYS A 4 -24.38 10.61 -58.38
N ASN A 5 -25.32 10.90 -57.49
CA ASN A 5 -26.73 10.50 -57.43
C ASN A 5 -27.08 9.00 -57.35
N ALA A 6 -27.91 8.68 -56.36
CA ALA A 6 -29.32 8.39 -56.67
C ALA A 6 -30.16 8.19 -55.42
N SER A 7 -31.29 8.84 -55.47
CA SER A 7 -32.45 8.72 -54.58
C SER A 7 -33.09 7.33 -54.61
N GLY A 8 -33.72 6.95 -53.51
CA GLY A 8 -34.63 5.82 -53.43
C GLY A 8 -35.53 5.96 -52.22
N ILE A 9 -36.66 6.65 -52.45
CA ILE A 9 -37.77 6.72 -51.48
C ILE A 9 -38.58 5.44 -51.64
N ILE A 10 -38.82 4.70 -50.60
CA ILE A 10 -39.93 3.74 -50.55
C ILE A 10 -40.66 3.96 -49.22
N LEU A 11 -41.87 4.51 -49.34
CA LEU A 11 -42.92 4.50 -48.34
C LEU A 11 -43.40 3.05 -48.15
N GLY A 12 -43.45 2.60 -46.94
CA GLY A 12 -44.09 1.35 -46.55
C GLY A 12 -44.67 1.49 -45.16
N THR A 13 -45.93 1.91 -45.11
CA THR A 13 -46.76 1.90 -43.90
C THR A 13 -47.18 0.48 -43.58
N ALA A 14 -46.71 -0.06 -42.46
CA ALA A 14 -47.32 -1.24 -41.86
C ALA A 14 -47.55 -0.98 -40.36
N LEU A 15 -48.80 -0.72 -40.02
CA LEU A 15 -49.26 -0.76 -38.62
C LEU A 15 -49.17 -2.20 -38.14
N SER A 16 -48.31 -2.48 -37.24
CA SER A 16 -48.32 -3.72 -36.45
C SER A 16 -48.51 -3.35 -34.98
N ALA A 17 -49.75 -3.53 -34.54
CA ALA A 17 -50.12 -3.49 -33.13
C ALA A 17 -49.43 -4.65 -32.41
N LEU A 18 -48.36 -4.39 -31.73
CA LEU A 18 -47.72 -5.35 -30.82
C LEU A 18 -48.37 -5.24 -29.44
N VAL A 19 -49.18 -6.21 -29.16
CA VAL A 19 -49.72 -6.50 -27.82
C VAL A 19 -48.53 -6.83 -26.91
N TRP A 20 -48.22 -5.94 -25.99
CA TRP A 20 -47.24 -6.21 -24.94
C TRP A 20 -47.85 -7.17 -23.92
N LEU A 21 -47.57 -8.45 -24.07
CA LEU A 21 -47.83 -9.41 -23.02
C LEU A 21 -46.79 -9.11 -21.91
N SER A 22 -47.25 -8.50 -20.84
CA SER A 22 -46.44 -8.31 -19.63
C SER A 22 -46.23 -9.67 -18.94
N ILE A 23 -45.15 -10.33 -19.27
CA ILE A 23 -44.72 -11.52 -18.54
C ILE A 23 -44.07 -11.00 -17.25
N SER A 24 -44.85 -11.01 -16.17
CA SER A 24 -44.32 -10.81 -14.81
C SER A 24 -43.45 -11.99 -14.47
N VAL A 25 -42.15 -11.90 -14.75
CA VAL A 25 -41.17 -12.84 -14.24
C VAL A 25 -40.99 -12.55 -12.76
N SER A 26 -41.71 -13.28 -11.93
CA SER A 26 -41.46 -13.32 -10.50
C SER A 26 -40.02 -13.86 -10.29
N ARG A 27 -39.09 -12.96 -10.03
CA ARG A 27 -37.72 -13.38 -9.57
C ARG A 27 -37.90 -14.09 -8.24
N PRO A 28 -37.45 -15.34 -8.10
CA PRO A 28 -37.36 -15.94 -6.80
C PRO A 28 -36.38 -15.09 -5.97
N ALA A 29 -36.80 -14.69 -4.79
CA ALA A 29 -35.93 -14.07 -3.81
C ALA A 29 -34.76 -15.05 -3.56
N GLN A 30 -33.60 -14.76 -4.14
CA GLN A 30 -32.38 -15.43 -3.75
C GLN A 30 -32.16 -15.08 -2.30
N ALA A 31 -32.44 -16.02 -1.42
CA ALA A 31 -31.95 -15.99 -0.06
C ALA A 31 -30.43 -15.88 -0.18
N GLN A 32 -29.90 -14.68 0.06
CA GLN A 32 -28.48 -14.47 0.28
C GLN A 32 -28.15 -15.30 1.50
N SER A 33 -27.59 -16.48 1.26
CA SER A 33 -26.94 -17.29 2.28
C SER A 33 -25.87 -16.38 2.86
N ALA A 34 -26.14 -15.77 4.01
CA ALA A 34 -25.13 -15.10 4.79
C ALA A 34 -24.04 -16.14 5.05
N ALA A 35 -22.91 -16.00 4.37
CA ALA A 35 -21.73 -16.76 4.73
C ALA A 35 -21.52 -16.57 6.23
N PRO A 36 -21.26 -17.64 6.99
CA PRO A 36 -20.94 -17.48 8.39
C PRO A 36 -19.71 -16.57 8.47
N GLN A 37 -19.91 -15.38 8.97
CA GLN A 37 -18.80 -14.54 9.40
C GLN A 37 -18.16 -15.31 10.55
N GLY A 38 -17.10 -16.05 10.21
CA GLY A 38 -16.26 -16.67 11.19
C GLY A 38 -15.74 -15.59 12.10
N SER A 39 -16.35 -15.44 13.25
CA SER A 39 -15.79 -14.68 14.34
C SER A 39 -14.46 -15.35 14.66
N ALA A 40 -13.37 -14.83 14.14
CA ALA A 40 -12.05 -15.10 14.64
C ALA A 40 -12.05 -14.59 16.10
N GLN A 41 -12.40 -15.50 17.01
CA GLN A 41 -12.22 -15.28 18.44
C GLN A 41 -10.71 -15.27 18.67
N GLY A 42 -10.11 -14.09 18.50
CA GLY A 42 -8.74 -13.85 18.92
C GLY A 42 -8.66 -14.07 20.45
N SER A 43 -7.50 -14.57 20.88
CA SER A 43 -7.17 -14.66 22.30
C SER A 43 -7.50 -13.31 22.97
N PRO A 44 -8.13 -13.28 24.16
CA PRO A 44 -8.58 -12.04 24.81
C PRO A 44 -7.45 -11.03 25.08
N ASP A 45 -6.20 -11.48 25.03
CA ASP A 45 -5.03 -10.65 25.32
C ASP A 45 -4.33 -10.10 24.07
N LYS A 46 -4.79 -10.46 22.86
CA LYS A 46 -4.19 -9.95 21.62
C LYS A 46 -5.13 -8.95 20.96
N PRO A 47 -4.69 -7.70 20.75
CA PRO A 47 -5.51 -6.71 20.06
C PRO A 47 -5.85 -7.22 18.65
N ALA A 48 -7.06 -6.89 18.19
CA ALA A 48 -7.48 -7.23 16.84
C ALA A 48 -6.53 -6.61 15.80
N PRO A 49 -6.24 -7.33 14.69
CA PRO A 49 -5.42 -6.78 13.62
C PRO A 49 -6.01 -5.46 13.11
N LYS A 50 -5.16 -4.46 12.93
CA LYS A 50 -5.56 -3.16 12.37
C LYS A 50 -5.87 -3.32 10.88
N ASP A 51 -6.95 -2.70 10.43
CA ASP A 51 -7.21 -2.56 9.01
C ASP A 51 -6.26 -1.55 8.33
N ASP A 52 -6.25 -1.52 7.00
CA ASP A 52 -5.35 -0.65 6.24
C ASP A 52 -5.60 0.84 6.48
N TYR A 53 -6.85 1.22 6.76
CA TYR A 53 -7.18 2.60 7.07
C TYR A 53 -6.62 3.02 8.44
N GLN A 54 -6.77 2.19 9.44
CA GLN A 54 -6.20 2.42 10.77
C GLN A 54 -4.68 2.51 10.71
N ARG A 55 -4.01 1.60 9.96
CA ARG A 55 -2.56 1.65 9.75
C ARG A 55 -2.12 2.95 9.08
N SER A 56 -2.82 3.37 8.03
CA SER A 56 -2.52 4.61 7.32
C SER A 56 -2.68 5.84 8.21
N THR A 57 -3.72 5.84 9.03
CA THR A 57 -3.98 6.91 10.00
C THR A 57 -2.89 6.97 11.07
N ASP A 58 -2.48 5.82 11.60
CA ASP A 58 -1.40 5.73 12.59
C ASP A 58 -0.09 6.26 12.03
N ILE A 59 0.25 5.91 10.79
CA ILE A 59 1.44 6.41 10.10
C ILE A 59 1.36 7.94 9.92
N PHE A 60 0.22 8.44 9.47
CA PHE A 60 0.03 9.87 9.25
C PHE A 60 0.14 10.69 10.55
N LEU A 61 -0.37 10.15 11.64
CA LEU A 61 -0.36 10.79 12.95
C LEU A 61 0.96 10.56 13.72
N TYR A 62 1.80 9.64 13.27
CA TYR A 62 3.03 9.28 13.94
C TYR A 62 4.00 10.47 14.03
N ARG A 63 4.68 10.58 15.16
CA ARG A 63 5.73 11.59 15.38
C ARG A 63 6.96 10.90 15.98
N THR A 64 8.10 11.21 15.41
CA THR A 64 9.37 10.70 15.89
C THR A 64 9.80 11.40 17.17
N THR A 65 10.41 10.68 18.11
CA THR A 65 10.91 11.18 19.38
C THR A 65 12.36 10.86 19.64
N ALA A 66 12.88 9.77 19.09
CA ALA A 66 14.28 9.43 19.20
C ALA A 66 15.12 10.47 18.45
N LYS A 67 16.25 10.86 19.04
CA LYS A 67 17.13 11.92 18.50
C LYS A 67 18.12 11.39 17.48
N SER A 68 18.61 10.16 17.68
CA SER A 68 19.61 9.52 16.84
C SER A 68 19.68 8.00 17.10
N GLY A 69 20.45 7.31 16.29
CA GLY A 69 20.72 5.88 16.40
C GLY A 69 19.63 4.98 15.84
N PRO A 70 19.75 3.65 16.04
CA PRO A 70 18.80 2.67 15.47
C PRO A 70 17.35 2.92 15.85
N GLN A 71 17.08 3.43 17.06
CA GLN A 71 15.73 3.80 17.48
C GLN A 71 15.16 4.94 16.62
N ARG A 72 15.98 5.92 16.29
CA ARG A 72 15.60 6.98 15.33
C ARG A 72 15.37 6.39 13.94
N GLY A 73 16.25 5.47 13.54
CA GLY A 73 16.11 4.73 12.27
C GLY A 73 14.80 3.94 12.21
N GLU A 74 14.41 3.27 13.28
CA GLU A 74 13.14 2.54 13.37
C GLU A 74 11.94 3.46 13.22
N GLU A 75 11.92 4.59 13.93
CA GLU A 75 10.86 5.59 13.83
C GLU A 75 10.76 6.18 12.42
N LEU A 76 11.91 6.49 11.78
CA LEU A 76 11.95 6.99 10.41
C LEU A 76 11.51 5.92 9.41
N TYR A 77 11.93 4.67 9.60
CA TYR A 77 11.49 3.55 8.79
C TYR A 77 9.97 3.40 8.83
N TYR A 78 9.37 3.38 10.01
CA TYR A 78 7.93 3.30 10.17
C TYR A 78 7.21 4.44 9.46
N TYR A 79 7.70 5.66 9.62
CA TYR A 79 7.03 6.85 9.09
C TYR A 79 7.22 7.05 7.58
N LYS A 80 8.39 6.64 7.02
CA LYS A 80 8.76 6.97 5.63
C LYS A 80 8.87 5.76 4.71
N CYS A 81 9.22 4.61 5.24
CA CYS A 81 9.63 3.45 4.42
C CYS A 81 8.62 2.31 4.48
N TRP A 82 8.04 2.07 5.66
CA TRP A 82 7.18 0.93 5.94
C TRP A 82 6.00 0.80 4.96
N ILE A 83 5.39 1.90 4.56
CA ILE A 83 4.23 1.88 3.66
C ILE A 83 4.49 1.12 2.35
N CYS A 84 5.74 1.16 1.86
CA CYS A 84 6.15 0.46 0.65
C CYS A 84 6.98 -0.80 0.91
N HIS A 85 7.70 -0.86 2.03
CA HIS A 85 8.66 -1.92 2.36
C HIS A 85 8.18 -2.88 3.44
N ASN A 86 6.87 -2.90 3.74
CA ASN A 86 6.30 -3.86 4.68
C ASN A 86 6.09 -5.25 4.04
N GLN A 87 5.76 -6.24 4.87
CA GLN A 87 5.54 -7.62 4.43
C GLN A 87 4.27 -7.80 3.59
N PHE A 88 3.36 -6.85 3.59
CA PHE A 88 2.11 -6.91 2.83
C PHE A 88 2.20 -6.18 1.49
N ALA A 89 2.98 -5.10 1.44
CA ALA A 89 3.11 -4.28 0.25
C ALA A 89 3.98 -4.99 -0.80
N LYS A 90 3.47 -5.02 -2.02
CA LYS A 90 4.23 -5.50 -3.19
C LYS A 90 4.91 -4.37 -3.95
N THR A 91 4.94 -3.17 -3.36
CA THR A 91 5.47 -1.96 -4.00
C THR A 91 6.99 -1.91 -3.93
N GLY A 92 7.56 -2.34 -2.81
CA GLY A 92 9.01 -2.38 -2.61
C GLY A 92 9.46 -3.72 -2.02
N PRO A 93 10.74 -4.07 -2.18
CA PRO A 93 11.31 -5.28 -1.57
C PRO A 93 11.36 -5.14 -0.05
N GLN A 94 11.20 -6.26 0.66
CA GLN A 94 11.45 -6.30 2.09
C GLN A 94 12.93 -6.04 2.39
N LEU A 95 13.21 -5.33 3.49
CA LEU A 95 14.56 -4.86 3.83
C LEU A 95 15.22 -5.65 4.97
N HIS A 96 14.52 -6.60 5.60
CA HIS A 96 15.02 -7.36 6.77
C HIS A 96 16.33 -8.11 6.52
N ASP A 97 16.64 -8.43 5.29
CA ASP A 97 17.85 -9.13 4.88
C ASP A 97 18.68 -8.34 3.86
N LEU A 98 18.43 -7.03 3.73
CA LEU A 98 19.07 -6.21 2.70
C LEU A 98 20.59 -6.37 2.71
N PHE A 99 21.23 -6.18 3.86
CA PHE A 99 22.70 -6.23 3.99
C PHE A 99 23.29 -7.64 3.96
N LYS A 100 22.44 -8.69 3.90
CA LYS A 100 22.87 -10.07 3.65
C LYS A 100 22.97 -10.40 2.16
N ARG A 101 22.41 -9.56 1.31
CA ARG A 101 22.43 -9.74 -0.15
C ARG A 101 23.69 -9.06 -0.72
N PRO A 102 24.33 -9.68 -1.71
CA PRO A 102 25.48 -9.04 -2.36
C PRO A 102 25.07 -7.84 -3.22
N LYS A 103 23.86 -7.87 -3.79
CA LYS A 103 23.37 -6.85 -4.73
C LYS A 103 21.91 -6.48 -4.43
N PHE A 104 21.52 -5.28 -4.86
CA PHE A 104 20.10 -4.89 -4.86
C PHE A 104 19.30 -5.81 -5.78
N SER A 105 18.07 -6.13 -5.38
CA SER A 105 17.13 -6.92 -6.21
C SER A 105 16.70 -6.20 -7.49
N SER A 106 16.83 -4.88 -7.54
CA SER A 106 16.39 -4.03 -8.66
C SER A 106 17.52 -3.49 -9.53
N SER A 107 18.78 -3.79 -9.21
CA SER A 107 19.94 -3.29 -9.96
C SER A 107 21.19 -4.16 -9.76
N ALA A 108 22.20 -3.96 -10.60
CA ALA A 108 23.48 -4.67 -10.50
C ALA A 108 24.43 -4.11 -9.42
N TYR A 109 24.04 -3.03 -8.74
CA TYR A 109 24.89 -2.40 -7.71
C TYR A 109 24.97 -3.24 -6.43
N ASP A 110 26.14 -3.26 -5.83
CA ASP A 110 26.41 -3.95 -4.56
C ASP A 110 25.66 -3.28 -3.41
N VAL A 111 25.25 -4.07 -2.42
CA VAL A 111 24.64 -3.54 -1.20
C VAL A 111 25.74 -3.08 -0.26
N THR A 112 26.03 -1.79 -0.28
CA THR A 112 26.95 -1.09 0.60
C THR A 112 26.24 0.10 1.25
N ASP A 113 26.79 0.62 2.36
CA ASP A 113 26.22 1.81 3.02
C ASP A 113 26.14 2.99 2.05
N ALA A 114 27.16 3.19 1.23
CA ALA A 114 27.21 4.25 0.24
C ALA A 114 26.08 4.09 -0.79
N ASN A 115 25.96 2.91 -1.40
CA ASN A 115 24.97 2.65 -2.41
C ASN A 115 23.52 2.67 -1.85
N VAL A 116 23.32 2.23 -0.60
CA VAL A 116 22.03 2.34 0.10
C VAL A 116 21.71 3.80 0.40
N THR A 117 22.70 4.59 0.83
CA THR A 117 22.56 6.04 1.03
C THR A 117 22.14 6.73 -0.26
N ASP A 118 22.84 6.46 -1.35
CA ASP A 118 22.52 7.03 -2.66
C ASP A 118 21.12 6.61 -3.13
N LYS A 119 20.77 5.33 -2.92
CA LYS A 119 19.43 4.83 -3.26
C LYS A 119 18.33 5.55 -2.48
N ILE A 120 18.54 5.80 -1.20
CA ILE A 120 17.57 6.57 -0.37
C ILE A 120 17.50 8.02 -0.85
N LYS A 121 18.64 8.65 -1.09
CA LYS A 121 18.71 10.06 -1.54
C LYS A 121 18.09 10.27 -2.91
N MET A 122 18.47 9.42 -3.86
CA MET A 122 18.09 9.59 -5.28
C MET A 122 16.74 8.96 -5.61
N GLY A 123 16.34 7.92 -4.88
CA GLY A 123 15.14 7.14 -5.21
C GLY A 123 15.33 6.26 -6.44
N GLY A 124 14.27 6.14 -7.26
CA GLY A 124 14.29 5.37 -8.50
C GLY A 124 12.89 4.95 -8.92
N PRO A 125 12.73 4.09 -9.94
CA PRO A 125 11.42 3.63 -10.37
C PRO A 125 10.62 3.05 -9.19
N GLY A 126 9.50 3.69 -8.86
CA GLY A 126 8.63 3.30 -7.75
C GLY A 126 9.10 3.71 -6.35
N MET A 127 10.28 4.26 -6.18
CA MET A 127 10.80 4.74 -4.91
C MET A 127 11.05 6.26 -4.96
N PRO A 128 10.39 7.06 -4.12
CA PRO A 128 10.61 8.50 -4.09
C PRO A 128 12.02 8.86 -3.60
N SER A 129 12.52 10.04 -3.99
CA SER A 129 13.75 10.61 -3.47
C SER A 129 13.51 11.18 -2.07
N PHE A 130 14.41 10.87 -1.13
CA PHE A 130 14.40 11.42 0.23
C PHE A 130 15.54 12.39 0.51
N GLY A 131 16.40 12.69 -0.47
CA GLY A 131 17.57 13.55 -0.30
C GLY A 131 17.28 14.98 0.17
N THR A 132 16.06 15.47 -0.08
CA THR A 132 15.61 16.80 0.38
C THR A 132 14.86 16.78 1.71
N THR A 133 14.41 15.59 2.15
CA THR A 133 13.56 15.44 3.35
C THR A 133 14.24 14.78 4.52
N LEU A 134 15.30 14.01 4.28
CA LEU A 134 16.12 13.35 5.29
C LEU A 134 17.53 13.93 5.26
N LYS A 135 18.07 14.18 6.45
CA LYS A 135 19.47 14.56 6.62
C LYS A 135 20.37 13.32 6.52
N ASP A 136 21.64 13.51 6.27
CA ASP A 136 22.61 12.41 6.22
C ASP A 136 22.64 11.60 7.52
N ALA A 137 22.50 12.26 8.67
CA ALA A 137 22.39 11.59 9.95
C ALA A 137 21.14 10.70 10.06
N ASP A 138 19.98 11.16 9.55
CA ASP A 138 18.75 10.38 9.53
C ASP A 138 18.90 9.12 8.64
N ILE A 139 19.62 9.25 7.53
CA ILE A 139 19.90 8.12 6.63
C ILE A 139 20.87 7.14 7.28
N ALA A 140 21.89 7.62 7.99
CA ALA A 140 22.80 6.77 8.75
C ALA A 140 22.06 5.99 9.85
N ASP A 141 21.14 6.63 10.56
CA ASP A 141 20.30 5.99 11.58
C ASP A 141 19.39 4.92 10.97
N LEU A 142 18.78 5.19 9.80
CA LEU A 142 18.00 4.20 9.04
C LEU A 142 18.86 2.98 8.64
N ILE A 143 20.06 3.21 8.14
CA ILE A 143 20.99 2.13 7.76
C ILE A 143 21.37 1.30 8.99
N ALA A 144 21.66 1.95 10.12
CA ALA A 144 21.96 1.26 11.38
C ALA A 144 20.79 0.35 11.79
N TYR A 145 19.56 0.86 11.76
CA TYR A 145 18.37 0.07 12.07
C TYR A 145 18.19 -1.13 11.11
N ILE A 146 18.36 -0.92 9.80
CA ILE A 146 18.23 -2.01 8.83
C ILE A 146 19.29 -3.09 9.06
N LYS A 147 20.49 -2.73 9.46
CA LYS A 147 21.59 -3.66 9.76
C LYS A 147 21.37 -4.47 11.05
N GLU A 148 20.79 -3.86 12.07
CA GLU A 148 20.55 -4.51 13.37
C GLU A 148 19.43 -5.55 13.34
N GLY A 149 18.69 -5.66 12.26
CA GLY A 149 17.65 -6.67 12.14
C GLY A 149 16.26 -6.12 11.93
N CYS A 150 16.15 -5.06 11.14
CA CYS A 150 14.88 -4.63 10.57
C CYS A 150 14.09 -5.85 10.09
N CYS A 151 12.81 -5.90 10.06
CA CYS A 151 11.90 -4.78 10.34
C CYS A 151 10.85 -5.26 11.33
N PHE A 152 10.24 -4.31 12.04
CA PHE A 152 9.24 -4.62 13.04
C PHE A 152 8.04 -5.38 12.45
N ASP A 153 7.38 -6.14 13.30
CA ASP A 153 6.06 -6.70 13.00
C ASP A 153 5.05 -5.55 12.82
N SER A 154 4.31 -5.55 11.73
CA SER A 154 3.31 -4.51 11.46
C SER A 154 2.16 -4.51 12.46
N GLU A 155 1.90 -5.63 13.14
CA GLU A 155 0.91 -5.70 14.21
C GLU A 155 1.44 -5.13 15.53
N ASN A 156 2.76 -4.93 15.62
CA ASN A 156 3.43 -4.37 16.78
C ASN A 156 4.38 -3.24 16.36
N PRO A 157 3.88 -2.12 15.83
CA PRO A 157 4.71 -1.00 15.40
C PRO A 157 5.40 -0.34 16.59
N PRO A 158 6.46 0.46 16.34
CA PRO A 158 7.09 1.28 17.37
C PRO A 158 6.05 2.12 18.11
N PRO A 159 6.18 2.26 19.43
CA PRO A 159 5.21 3.01 20.22
C PRO A 159 5.11 4.46 19.73
N ASN A 160 3.91 4.88 19.36
CA ASN A 160 3.69 6.25 18.94
C ASN A 160 3.75 7.19 20.16
N PRO A 161 4.76 8.10 20.22
CA PRO A 161 4.93 9.00 21.36
C PRO A 161 3.73 9.90 21.62
N ARG A 162 2.92 10.15 20.60
CA ARG A 162 1.71 10.98 20.72
C ARG A 162 0.66 10.39 21.66
N TYR A 163 0.65 9.07 21.77
CA TYR A 163 -0.31 8.32 22.58
C TYR A 163 0.31 7.71 23.83
N LYS A 164 1.56 8.01 24.16
CA LYS A 164 2.11 7.63 25.45
C LYS A 164 1.33 8.40 26.52
N ALA A 165 0.66 7.65 27.39
CA ALA A 165 0.07 8.23 28.56
C ALA A 165 1.17 8.97 29.33
N THR A 166 0.99 10.25 29.59
CA THR A 166 1.80 10.99 30.56
C THR A 166 1.59 10.32 31.91
N LYS A 167 2.68 9.74 32.45
CA LYS A 167 2.68 9.22 33.81
C LYS A 167 2.53 10.36 34.80
#